data_df757022d3e917ca57d4b94e78ec9e63
#
_entry.id   df757022d3e917ca57d4b94e78ec9e63
#
_cell.length_a   1.000
_cell.length_b   1.000
_cell.length_c   1.000
_cell.angle_alpha   90.00
_cell.angle_beta   90.00
_cell.angle_gamma   90.00
#
_symmetry.space_group_name_H-M   'P 1'
#
loop_
_entity.id
_entity.type
_entity.pdbx_description
1 polymer ?
#
loop_
_entity_poly.entity_id
_entity_poly.type
_entity_poly.pdbx_seq_one_letter_code
_entity_poly.pdbx_strand_id
1 'polypeptide(L)'
;MTLLRAAGWVHTVRVAIYTRVSTEDQAKEGFSLEAQRERLQAYCLARDWSVAARYTDEGHSGRNIRRPAYQKMMAERDAWDALLVIKMDRIHRNSRNFMEMMENLGEWGKDFVSASESLDTSTAMGRFVMDIIQRIAQLESEQIGERVKMGMTQKARVGPGILGFHPPLGYDVAEGRLVLIEAEAEVVREMFDLCLEGRTLEETAANLNANGRRTKRDTAWTPIKVYRILHNPVYAGFLRWDGIVRKGDHDPVVHMETFNEVQERLRSRALLSNAHGPPVILEA
;
A
#
# COMPACT_ATOMS: atom_id res chain seq x y z
N MET A 1 12.31 28.03 -14.41
CA MET A 1 13.55 28.80 -14.19
C MET A 1 14.24 29.00 -15.53
N THR A 2 14.06 30.20 -16.07
CA THR A 2 14.45 30.60 -17.44
C THR A 2 15.84 31.17 -17.37
N LEU A 3 16.88 30.34 -17.56
CA LEU A 3 18.25 30.83 -17.66
C LEU A 3 19.14 29.84 -18.45
N LEU A 4 18.80 29.59 -19.74
CA LEU A 4 19.76 29.03 -20.71
C LEU A 4 19.28 29.35 -22.15
N ARG A 5 18.92 30.63 -22.40
CA ARG A 5 18.74 31.17 -23.74
C ARG A 5 19.87 32.17 -24.09
N ALA A 6 21.09 31.72 -23.94
CA ALA A 6 22.23 32.56 -24.35
C ALA A 6 23.38 31.69 -24.90
N ALA A 7 23.09 30.91 -25.90
CA ALA A 7 24.05 30.39 -26.89
C ALA A 7 23.20 29.71 -27.95
N GLY A 8 23.22 30.16 -29.20
CA GLY A 8 22.35 29.84 -30.33
C GLY A 8 22.21 28.38 -30.79
N TRP A 9 22.01 27.46 -29.85
CA TRP A 9 21.64 26.09 -30.10
C TRP A 9 20.11 25.96 -29.86
N VAL A 10 19.36 25.83 -30.95
CA VAL A 10 17.96 25.40 -30.87
C VAL A 10 17.96 23.98 -30.30
N HIS A 11 17.79 23.84 -28.99
CA HIS A 11 17.67 22.53 -28.37
C HIS A 11 16.29 21.97 -28.77
N THR A 12 16.28 21.16 -29.80
CA THR A 12 15.07 20.44 -30.22
C THR A 12 14.69 19.42 -29.12
N VAL A 13 13.48 19.50 -28.57
CA VAL A 13 13.01 18.59 -27.56
C VAL A 13 13.01 17.14 -28.07
N ARG A 14 13.69 16.25 -27.39
CA ARG A 14 13.77 14.83 -27.72
C ARG A 14 12.61 14.11 -27.10
N VAL A 15 11.77 13.46 -27.88
CA VAL A 15 10.51 12.88 -27.42
C VAL A 15 10.55 11.36 -27.45
N ALA A 16 10.17 10.73 -26.34
CA ALA A 16 9.78 9.32 -26.27
C ALA A 16 8.30 9.20 -26.62
N ILE A 17 7.97 8.51 -27.70
CA ILE A 17 6.58 8.17 -28.05
C ILE A 17 6.23 6.83 -27.40
N TYR A 18 5.16 6.81 -26.58
CA TYR A 18 4.63 5.57 -26.04
C TYR A 18 3.23 5.28 -26.60
N THR A 19 3.07 4.05 -27.10
CA THR A 19 1.81 3.55 -27.64
C THR A 19 1.43 2.22 -27.01
N ARG A 20 0.12 2.00 -26.76
CA ARG A 20 -0.38 0.75 -26.21
C ARG A 20 -1.76 0.41 -26.76
N VAL A 21 -1.98 -0.87 -27.03
CA VAL A 21 -3.32 -1.43 -27.26
C VAL A 21 -3.50 -2.67 -26.39
N SER A 22 -4.68 -2.82 -25.79
CA SER A 22 -5.09 -4.08 -25.16
C SER A 22 -5.79 -4.96 -26.19
N THR A 23 -5.96 -6.25 -25.89
CA THR A 23 -6.73 -7.19 -26.73
C THR A 23 -8.16 -6.71 -26.95
N GLU A 24 -8.78 -6.04 -25.98
CA GLU A 24 -10.11 -5.43 -26.10
C GLU A 24 -10.13 -4.17 -26.97
N ASP A 25 -9.06 -3.37 -26.95
CA ASP A 25 -8.94 -2.15 -27.75
C ASP A 25 -8.66 -2.48 -29.24
N GLN A 26 -8.01 -3.63 -29.54
CA GLN A 26 -7.78 -4.07 -30.91
C GLN A 26 -9.07 -4.37 -31.69
N ALA A 27 -10.14 -4.71 -30.96
CA ALA A 27 -11.44 -5.00 -31.56
C ALA A 27 -12.26 -3.73 -31.91
N LYS A 28 -11.79 -2.54 -31.54
CA LYS A 28 -12.50 -1.26 -31.77
C LYS A 28 -11.83 -0.45 -32.87
N GLU A 29 -12.57 -0.07 -33.89
CA GLU A 29 -12.09 0.82 -34.95
C GLU A 29 -11.57 2.16 -34.38
N GLY A 30 -10.44 2.65 -34.93
CA GLY A 30 -9.85 3.95 -34.59
C GLY A 30 -8.79 3.94 -33.47
N PHE A 31 -8.51 2.79 -32.85
CA PHE A 31 -7.48 2.63 -31.83
C PHE A 31 -6.27 1.81 -32.26
N SER A 32 -6.07 1.63 -33.59
CA SER A 32 -4.92 0.91 -34.11
C SER A 32 -3.61 1.58 -33.69
N LEU A 33 -2.57 0.78 -33.46
CA LEU A 33 -1.23 1.28 -33.13
C LEU A 33 -0.71 2.22 -34.23
N GLU A 34 -1.04 1.93 -35.47
CA GLU A 34 -0.62 2.72 -36.62
C GLU A 34 -1.23 4.14 -36.59
N ALA A 35 -2.54 4.24 -36.36
CA ALA A 35 -3.20 5.54 -36.21
C ALA A 35 -2.67 6.35 -35.02
N GLN A 36 -2.34 5.69 -33.91
CA GLN A 36 -1.67 6.37 -32.78
C GLN A 36 -0.28 6.90 -33.17
N ARG A 37 0.52 6.09 -33.85
CA ARG A 37 1.87 6.46 -34.29
C ARG A 37 1.85 7.63 -35.27
N GLU A 38 0.97 7.61 -36.26
CA GLU A 38 0.81 8.70 -37.24
C GLU A 38 0.42 10.02 -36.56
N ARG A 39 -0.58 9.99 -35.67
CA ARG A 39 -1.02 11.20 -34.94
C ARG A 39 0.08 11.77 -34.05
N LEU A 40 0.83 10.92 -33.34
CA LEU A 40 1.91 11.35 -32.46
C LEU A 40 3.11 11.86 -33.27
N GLN A 41 3.37 11.28 -34.43
CA GLN A 41 4.40 11.76 -35.35
C GLN A 41 4.02 13.16 -35.91
N ALA A 42 2.79 13.33 -36.34
CA ALA A 42 2.28 14.63 -36.82
C ALA A 42 2.33 15.70 -35.71
N TYR A 43 2.04 15.30 -34.48
CA TYR A 43 2.13 16.18 -33.30
C TYR A 43 3.55 16.67 -33.05
N CYS A 44 4.56 15.77 -33.16
CA CYS A 44 5.97 16.12 -33.05
C CYS A 44 6.41 17.08 -34.18
N LEU A 45 6.02 16.78 -35.42
CA LEU A 45 6.34 17.63 -36.57
C LEU A 45 5.76 19.04 -36.41
N ALA A 46 4.52 19.18 -35.95
CA ALA A 46 3.89 20.48 -35.77
C ALA A 46 4.54 21.34 -34.66
N ARG A 47 5.41 20.75 -33.83
CA ARG A 47 6.12 21.42 -32.73
C ARG A 47 7.62 21.48 -32.89
N ASP A 48 8.15 21.06 -34.01
CA ASP A 48 9.58 20.96 -34.30
C ASP A 48 10.32 20.08 -33.26
N TRP A 49 9.65 19.01 -32.78
CA TRP A 49 10.23 18.06 -31.85
C TRP A 49 10.88 16.87 -32.58
N SER A 50 11.99 16.38 -32.04
CA SER A 50 12.64 15.17 -32.53
C SER A 50 12.14 13.91 -31.80
N VAL A 51 11.80 12.87 -32.55
CA VAL A 51 11.44 11.58 -31.96
C VAL A 51 12.71 10.81 -31.63
N ALA A 52 13.04 10.71 -30.33
CA ALA A 52 14.23 10.01 -29.86
C ALA A 52 14.03 8.48 -29.85
N ALA A 53 12.85 8.03 -29.39
CA ALA A 53 12.54 6.61 -29.28
C ALA A 53 11.04 6.36 -29.39
N ARG A 54 10.69 5.12 -29.78
CA ARG A 54 9.32 4.62 -29.83
C ARG A 54 9.20 3.36 -29.00
N TYR A 55 8.23 3.34 -28.08
CA TYR A 55 7.96 2.22 -27.19
C TYR A 55 6.52 1.75 -27.39
N THR A 56 6.33 0.46 -27.61
CA THR A 56 5.03 -0.11 -27.92
C THR A 56 4.78 -1.36 -27.10
N ASP A 57 3.68 -1.39 -26.36
CA ASP A 57 3.19 -2.57 -25.66
C ASP A 57 1.88 -3.06 -26.31
N GLU A 58 1.93 -4.25 -26.91
CA GLU A 58 0.78 -4.90 -27.55
C GLU A 58 0.16 -5.96 -26.64
N GLY A 59 -1.17 -5.99 -26.55
CA GLY A 59 -1.90 -6.96 -25.74
C GLY A 59 -1.79 -6.76 -24.22
N HIS A 60 -1.20 -5.66 -23.77
CA HIS A 60 -1.01 -5.38 -22.35
C HIS A 60 -2.06 -4.43 -21.78
N SER A 61 -2.52 -4.71 -20.54
CA SER A 61 -3.47 -3.84 -19.83
C SER A 61 -2.78 -2.62 -19.23
N GLY A 62 -3.40 -1.44 -19.33
CA GLY A 62 -2.95 -0.22 -18.65
C GLY A 62 -3.02 -0.25 -17.11
N ARG A 63 -3.56 -1.32 -16.53
CA ARG A 63 -3.61 -1.51 -15.06
C ARG A 63 -2.32 -2.08 -14.48
N ASN A 64 -1.46 -2.67 -15.30
CA ASN A 64 -0.20 -3.30 -14.87
C ASN A 64 1.00 -2.46 -15.33
N ILE A 65 1.99 -2.27 -14.45
CA ILE A 65 3.27 -1.62 -14.75
C ILE A 65 4.31 -2.59 -15.32
N ARG A 66 4.09 -3.90 -15.22
CA ARG A 66 5.00 -4.94 -15.76
C ARG A 66 4.81 -5.10 -17.26
N ARG A 67 5.08 -4.03 -18.00
CA ARG A 67 5.01 -3.96 -19.46
C ARG A 67 6.42 -3.74 -20.00
N PRO A 68 6.92 -4.60 -20.89
CA PRO A 68 8.34 -4.57 -21.32
C PRO A 68 8.76 -3.24 -21.93
N ALA A 69 7.94 -2.68 -22.86
CA ALA A 69 8.28 -1.42 -23.51
C ALA A 69 8.18 -0.22 -22.55
N TYR A 70 7.20 -0.22 -21.62
CA TYR A 70 7.11 0.78 -20.58
C TYR A 70 8.34 0.77 -19.66
N GLN A 71 8.74 -0.41 -19.17
CA GLN A 71 9.91 -0.54 -18.32
C GLN A 71 11.20 -0.11 -19.03
N LYS A 72 11.35 -0.51 -20.31
CA LYS A 72 12.47 -0.07 -21.13
C LYS A 72 12.50 1.45 -21.29
N MET A 73 11.37 2.07 -21.57
CA MET A 73 11.23 3.52 -21.67
C MET A 73 11.70 4.24 -20.40
N MET A 74 11.24 3.78 -19.22
CA MET A 74 11.63 4.36 -17.93
C MET A 74 13.12 4.15 -17.61
N ALA A 75 13.68 3.02 -18.02
CA ALA A 75 15.13 2.75 -17.87
C ALA A 75 15.99 3.63 -18.79
N GLU A 76 15.51 3.94 -20.00
CA GLU A 76 16.21 4.76 -21.00
C GLU A 76 15.89 6.27 -20.87
N ARG A 77 15.52 6.73 -19.67
CA ARG A 77 15.11 8.13 -19.40
C ARG A 77 16.10 9.20 -19.88
N ASP A 78 17.38 8.89 -19.97
CA ASP A 78 18.41 9.85 -20.39
C ASP A 78 18.44 10.07 -21.91
N ALA A 79 17.75 9.22 -22.68
CA ALA A 79 17.66 9.31 -24.12
C ALA A 79 16.65 10.36 -24.61
N TRP A 80 15.71 10.82 -23.75
CA TRP A 80 14.62 11.70 -24.13
C TRP A 80 14.34 12.77 -23.06
N ASP A 81 13.62 13.82 -23.43
CA ASP A 81 13.30 14.96 -22.57
C ASP A 81 11.81 15.03 -22.22
N ALA A 82 10.94 14.53 -23.10
CA ALA A 82 9.50 14.50 -22.90
C ALA A 82 8.90 13.15 -23.30
N LEU A 83 7.92 12.70 -22.54
CA LEU A 83 7.10 11.52 -22.82
C LEU A 83 5.79 11.95 -23.49
N LEU A 84 5.54 11.47 -24.71
CA LEU A 84 4.35 11.77 -25.48
C LEU A 84 3.46 10.54 -25.64
N VAL A 85 2.18 10.70 -25.28
CA VAL A 85 1.14 9.71 -25.45
C VAL A 85 -0.09 10.31 -26.17
N ILE A 86 -0.93 9.45 -26.74
CA ILE A 86 -2.17 9.93 -27.37
C ILE A 86 -3.20 10.36 -26.33
N LYS A 87 -3.33 9.60 -25.20
CA LYS A 87 -4.19 9.88 -24.05
C LYS A 87 -3.55 9.30 -22.79
N MET A 88 -3.86 9.89 -21.64
CA MET A 88 -3.36 9.42 -20.33
C MET A 88 -3.73 7.96 -20.05
N ASP A 89 -4.94 7.52 -20.42
CA ASP A 89 -5.40 6.14 -20.22
C ASP A 89 -4.61 5.11 -21.04
N ARG A 90 -3.87 5.54 -22.07
CA ARG A 90 -2.98 4.67 -22.86
C ARG A 90 -1.72 4.33 -22.11
N ILE A 91 -1.24 5.19 -21.23
CA ILE A 91 -0.09 4.85 -20.41
C ILE A 91 -0.51 4.20 -19.09
N HIS A 92 -1.43 4.77 -18.35
CA HIS A 92 -1.95 4.19 -17.14
C HIS A 92 -3.46 4.37 -17.02
N ARG A 93 -4.19 3.28 -16.68
CA ARG A 93 -5.61 3.31 -16.29
C ARG A 93 -5.79 3.36 -14.77
N ASN A 94 -4.72 3.22 -14.02
CA ASN A 94 -4.67 3.29 -12.57
C ASN A 94 -4.06 4.63 -12.17
N SER A 95 -4.80 5.46 -11.45
CA SER A 95 -4.38 6.79 -11.00
C SER A 95 -3.12 6.74 -10.16
N ARG A 96 -2.96 5.75 -9.27
CA ARG A 96 -1.77 5.59 -8.45
C ARG A 96 -0.50 5.38 -9.28
N ASN A 97 -0.54 4.45 -10.24
CA ASN A 97 0.60 4.19 -11.12
C ASN A 97 0.94 5.40 -12.00
N PHE A 98 -0.09 6.16 -12.41
CA PHE A 98 0.09 7.40 -13.15
C PHE A 98 0.77 8.47 -12.30
N MET A 99 0.36 8.65 -11.04
CA MET A 99 0.99 9.60 -10.12
C MET A 99 2.44 9.24 -9.83
N GLU A 100 2.73 7.97 -9.55
CA GLU A 100 4.10 7.48 -9.33
C GLU A 100 5.00 7.74 -10.56
N MET A 101 4.48 7.54 -11.76
CA MET A 101 5.20 7.89 -12.99
C MET A 101 5.43 9.40 -13.07
N MET A 102 4.45 10.23 -12.76
CA MET A 102 4.57 11.69 -12.81
C MET A 102 5.56 12.24 -11.77
N GLU A 103 5.61 11.66 -10.57
CA GLU A 103 6.61 11.96 -9.54
C GLU A 103 8.01 11.66 -10.07
N ASN A 104 8.22 10.47 -10.62
CA ASN A 104 9.50 10.08 -11.23
C ASN A 104 9.91 11.04 -12.37
N LEU A 105 8.98 11.40 -13.27
CA LEU A 105 9.26 12.33 -14.36
C LEU A 105 9.67 13.72 -13.81
N GLY A 106 8.97 14.19 -12.78
CA GLY A 106 9.29 15.45 -12.10
C GLY A 106 10.68 15.44 -11.46
N GLU A 107 11.05 14.37 -10.75
CA GLU A 107 12.38 14.17 -10.17
C GLU A 107 13.49 14.15 -11.23
N TRP A 108 13.22 13.57 -12.40
CA TRP A 108 14.16 13.50 -13.51
C TRP A 108 14.18 14.75 -14.39
N GLY A 109 13.32 15.75 -14.11
CA GLY A 109 13.17 16.94 -14.92
C GLY A 109 12.64 16.66 -16.33
N LYS A 110 11.79 15.65 -16.49
CA LYS A 110 11.16 15.23 -17.75
C LYS A 110 9.73 15.72 -17.83
N ASP A 111 9.29 16.05 -19.04
CA ASP A 111 7.93 16.48 -19.29
C ASP A 111 7.02 15.34 -19.74
N PHE A 112 5.72 15.49 -19.43
CA PHE A 112 4.67 14.60 -19.90
C PHE A 112 3.69 15.36 -20.81
N VAL A 113 3.37 14.75 -21.95
CA VAL A 113 2.46 15.34 -22.93
C VAL A 113 1.41 14.34 -23.39
N SER A 114 0.13 14.72 -23.28
CA SER A 114 -1.00 13.99 -23.81
C SER A 114 -1.62 14.76 -24.98
N ALA A 115 -1.50 14.20 -26.18
CA ALA A 115 -1.85 14.91 -27.42
C ALA A 115 -3.35 15.17 -27.57
N SER A 116 -4.22 14.24 -27.15
CA SER A 116 -5.67 14.39 -27.28
C SER A 116 -6.32 15.19 -26.17
N GLU A 117 -5.71 15.26 -25.00
CA GLU A 117 -6.21 15.97 -23.82
C GLU A 117 -5.60 17.38 -23.71
N SER A 118 -4.72 17.75 -24.65
CA SER A 118 -4.01 19.04 -24.65
C SER A 118 -3.27 19.32 -23.34
N LEU A 119 -2.80 18.26 -22.66
CA LEU A 119 -2.05 18.32 -21.43
C LEU A 119 -0.56 18.30 -21.75
N ASP A 120 0.16 19.32 -21.30
CA ASP A 120 1.60 19.51 -21.55
C ASP A 120 2.27 20.10 -20.32
N THR A 121 3.02 19.29 -19.57
CA THR A 121 3.64 19.70 -18.30
C THR A 121 4.87 20.61 -18.50
N SER A 122 5.35 20.79 -19.73
CA SER A 122 6.36 21.81 -20.02
C SER A 122 5.81 23.23 -19.80
N THR A 123 4.49 23.40 -19.89
CA THR A 123 3.79 24.66 -19.68
C THR A 123 3.37 24.85 -18.22
N ALA A 124 3.26 26.12 -17.78
CA ALA A 124 2.76 26.44 -16.44
C ALA A 124 1.32 25.95 -16.22
N MET A 125 0.47 26.08 -17.25
CA MET A 125 -0.92 25.62 -17.22
C MET A 125 -1.00 24.09 -17.12
N GLY A 126 -0.19 23.34 -17.87
CA GLY A 126 -0.17 21.88 -17.81
C GLY A 126 0.29 21.38 -16.45
N ARG A 127 1.30 22.01 -15.85
CA ARG A 127 1.72 21.69 -14.47
C ARG A 127 0.59 21.96 -13.47
N PHE A 128 -0.07 23.10 -13.55
CA PHE A 128 -1.20 23.43 -12.68
C PHE A 128 -2.35 22.43 -12.81
N VAL A 129 -2.71 22.01 -14.03
CA VAL A 129 -3.71 20.96 -14.24
C VAL A 129 -3.29 19.64 -13.61
N MET A 130 -2.00 19.26 -13.74
CA MET A 130 -1.46 18.05 -13.10
C MET A 130 -1.55 18.12 -11.58
N ASP A 131 -1.22 19.25 -10.97
CA ASP A 131 -1.35 19.44 -9.52
C ASP A 131 -2.80 19.25 -9.05
N ILE A 132 -3.76 19.73 -9.82
CA ILE A 132 -5.21 19.51 -9.52
C ILE A 132 -5.54 18.02 -9.60
N ILE A 133 -5.13 17.33 -10.67
CA ILE A 133 -5.41 15.89 -10.84
C ILE A 133 -4.79 15.08 -9.68
N GLN A 134 -3.56 15.41 -9.26
CA GLN A 134 -2.90 14.77 -8.11
C GLN A 134 -3.69 14.96 -6.82
N ARG A 135 -4.16 16.18 -6.54
CA ARG A 135 -4.98 16.46 -5.34
C ARG A 135 -6.32 15.75 -5.36
N ILE A 136 -6.98 15.66 -6.53
CA ILE A 136 -8.22 14.89 -6.65
C ILE A 136 -7.99 13.41 -6.37
N ALA A 137 -6.94 12.82 -6.94
CA ALA A 137 -6.60 11.41 -6.68
C ALA A 137 -6.25 11.14 -5.21
N GLN A 138 -5.59 12.08 -4.54
CA GLN A 138 -5.32 12.00 -3.11
C GLN A 138 -6.62 12.05 -2.30
N LEU A 139 -7.51 12.99 -2.58
CA LEU A 139 -8.82 13.10 -1.92
C LEU A 139 -9.66 11.82 -2.07
N GLU A 140 -9.69 11.23 -3.27
CA GLU A 140 -10.38 9.95 -3.49
C GLU A 140 -9.80 8.83 -2.61
N SER A 141 -8.48 8.75 -2.50
CA SER A 141 -7.80 7.76 -1.64
C SER A 141 -8.13 7.97 -0.17
N GLU A 142 -8.12 9.21 0.31
CA GLU A 142 -8.48 9.58 1.69
C GLU A 142 -9.95 9.23 1.99
N GLN A 143 -10.87 9.55 1.09
CA GLN A 143 -12.30 9.21 1.22
C GLN A 143 -12.54 7.69 1.28
N ILE A 144 -11.79 6.90 0.50
CA ILE A 144 -11.86 5.43 0.58
C ILE A 144 -11.37 4.97 1.95
N GLY A 145 -10.25 5.52 2.46
CA GLY A 145 -9.72 5.23 3.79
C GLY A 145 -10.74 5.55 4.90
N GLU A 146 -11.39 6.71 4.83
CA GLU A 146 -12.43 7.11 5.77
C GLU A 146 -13.65 6.18 5.73
N ARG A 147 -14.14 5.82 4.54
CA ARG A 147 -15.27 4.87 4.41
C ARG A 147 -14.92 3.50 4.98
N VAL A 148 -13.71 3.00 4.73
CA VAL A 148 -13.24 1.74 5.33
C VAL A 148 -13.18 1.86 6.84
N LYS A 149 -12.62 2.96 7.37
CA LYS A 149 -12.55 3.21 8.82
C LYS A 149 -13.95 3.28 9.44
N MET A 150 -14.87 4.03 8.83
CA MET A 150 -16.27 4.10 9.30
C MET A 150 -16.95 2.74 9.28
N GLY A 151 -16.81 1.97 8.20
CA GLY A 151 -17.37 0.62 8.09
C GLY A 151 -16.82 -0.34 9.16
N MET A 152 -15.51 -0.29 9.40
CA MET A 152 -14.87 -1.08 10.45
C MET A 152 -15.28 -0.64 11.85
N THR A 153 -15.44 0.65 12.09
CA THR A 153 -15.92 1.21 13.37
C THR A 153 -17.36 0.79 13.65
N GLN A 154 -18.23 0.84 12.64
CA GLN A 154 -19.61 0.36 12.75
C GLN A 154 -19.65 -1.15 13.02
N LYS A 155 -18.86 -1.94 12.30
CA LYS A 155 -18.71 -3.37 12.55
C LYS A 155 -18.19 -3.65 13.96
N ALA A 156 -17.25 -2.84 14.45
CA ALA A 156 -16.74 -2.96 15.82
C ALA A 156 -17.81 -2.71 16.89
N ARG A 157 -18.76 -1.80 16.62
CA ARG A 157 -19.83 -1.47 17.59
C ARG A 157 -20.94 -2.52 17.64
N VAL A 158 -21.40 -3.01 16.49
CA VAL A 158 -22.66 -3.78 16.42
C VAL A 158 -22.58 -5.02 15.51
N GLY A 159 -21.51 -5.20 14.76
CA GLY A 159 -21.43 -6.26 13.76
C GLY A 159 -20.86 -7.57 14.30
N PRO A 160 -21.33 -8.74 13.82
CA PRO A 160 -20.70 -10.02 14.09
C PRO A 160 -19.35 -10.17 13.35
N GLY A 161 -18.59 -11.20 13.73
CA GLY A 161 -17.37 -11.63 13.06
C GLY A 161 -16.14 -10.80 13.38
N ILE A 162 -15.07 -11.10 12.67
CA ILE A 162 -13.71 -10.60 12.92
C ILE A 162 -13.53 -9.11 12.59
N LEU A 163 -12.62 -8.48 13.34
CA LEU A 163 -12.10 -7.15 13.06
C LEU A 163 -10.63 -7.29 12.63
N GLY A 164 -10.34 -7.00 11.36
CA GLY A 164 -8.99 -7.09 10.79
C GLY A 164 -8.87 -8.10 9.63
N PHE A 165 -7.71 -8.14 9.00
CA PHE A 165 -7.46 -8.92 7.78
C PHE A 165 -6.58 -10.16 8.00
N HIS A 166 -5.90 -10.24 9.14
CA HIS A 166 -4.99 -11.35 9.45
C HIS A 166 -5.34 -11.96 10.82
N PRO A 167 -5.57 -13.27 10.87
CA PRO A 167 -5.80 -13.95 12.13
C PRO A 167 -4.54 -13.88 13.00
N PRO A 168 -4.70 -13.59 14.33
CA PRO A 168 -3.58 -13.63 15.26
C PRO A 168 -3.06 -15.06 15.45
N LEU A 169 -1.89 -15.21 16.09
CA LEU A 169 -1.40 -16.53 16.49
C LEU A 169 -2.44 -17.23 17.35
N GLY A 170 -2.59 -18.54 17.22
CA GLY A 170 -3.61 -19.32 17.93
C GLY A 170 -4.96 -19.39 17.22
N TYR A 171 -5.14 -18.62 16.12
CA TYR A 171 -6.40 -18.62 15.38
C TYR A 171 -6.20 -18.68 13.87
N ASP A 172 -7.19 -19.23 13.20
CA ASP A 172 -7.43 -19.10 11.77
C ASP A 172 -8.81 -18.49 11.50
N VAL A 173 -9.14 -18.25 10.24
CA VAL A 173 -10.45 -17.71 9.84
C VAL A 173 -11.21 -18.78 9.06
N ALA A 174 -12.34 -19.22 9.61
CA ALA A 174 -13.30 -20.05 8.92
C ALA A 174 -14.68 -19.40 8.97
N GLU A 175 -15.38 -19.30 7.84
CA GLU A 175 -16.72 -18.72 7.71
C GLU A 175 -16.86 -17.31 8.33
N GLY A 176 -15.78 -16.49 8.26
CA GLY A 176 -15.80 -15.14 8.83
C GLY A 176 -15.65 -15.05 10.35
N ARG A 177 -15.29 -16.15 11.03
CA ARG A 177 -15.05 -16.25 12.46
C ARG A 177 -13.64 -16.72 12.75
N LEU A 178 -13.13 -16.38 13.94
CA LEU A 178 -11.87 -16.93 14.42
C LEU A 178 -12.11 -18.34 14.98
N VAL A 179 -11.30 -19.29 14.51
CA VAL A 179 -11.32 -20.69 14.95
C VAL A 179 -9.95 -20.99 15.55
N LEU A 180 -9.92 -21.67 16.71
CA LEU A 180 -8.68 -22.03 17.40
C LEU A 180 -7.83 -23.00 16.58
N ILE A 181 -6.53 -22.73 16.53
CA ILE A 181 -5.48 -23.67 16.14
C ILE A 181 -4.78 -24.11 17.42
N GLU A 182 -5.11 -25.28 17.94
CA GLU A 182 -4.68 -25.71 19.27
C GLU A 182 -3.15 -25.67 19.45
N ALA A 183 -2.38 -26.13 18.47
CA ALA A 183 -0.93 -26.09 18.53
C ALA A 183 -0.33 -24.67 18.65
N GLU A 184 -0.98 -23.66 18.05
CA GLU A 184 -0.60 -22.25 18.19
C GLU A 184 -1.13 -21.66 19.52
N ALA A 185 -2.34 -22.05 19.93
CA ALA A 185 -2.97 -21.61 21.18
C ALA A 185 -2.17 -22.07 22.41
N GLU A 186 -1.58 -23.26 22.39
CA GLU A 186 -0.64 -23.73 23.42
C GLU A 186 0.55 -22.77 23.62
N VAL A 187 1.13 -22.27 22.52
CA VAL A 187 2.22 -21.30 22.60
C VAL A 187 1.76 -19.99 23.26
N VAL A 188 0.54 -19.57 22.97
CA VAL A 188 -0.04 -18.38 23.61
C VAL A 188 -0.26 -18.60 25.10
N ARG A 189 -0.84 -19.75 25.51
CA ARG A 189 -1.03 -20.09 26.94
C ARG A 189 0.32 -20.11 27.66
N GLU A 190 1.35 -20.76 27.09
CA GLU A 190 2.72 -20.77 27.63
C GLU A 190 3.24 -19.35 27.90
N MET A 191 2.96 -18.37 27.04
CA MET A 191 3.36 -16.97 27.27
C MET A 191 2.64 -16.35 28.47
N PHE A 192 1.33 -16.61 28.63
CA PHE A 192 0.56 -16.11 29.76
C PHE A 192 1.06 -16.74 31.08
N ASP A 193 1.32 -18.05 31.08
CA ASP A 193 1.80 -18.78 32.26
C ASP A 193 3.20 -18.27 32.70
N LEU A 194 4.15 -18.13 31.76
CA LEU A 194 5.47 -17.58 32.03
C LEU A 194 5.40 -16.14 32.59
N CYS A 195 4.47 -15.32 32.11
CA CYS A 195 4.27 -14.00 32.66
C CYS A 195 3.70 -14.04 34.09
N LEU A 196 2.78 -14.96 34.38
CA LEU A 196 2.24 -15.19 35.73
C LEU A 196 3.27 -15.81 36.69
N GLU A 197 4.23 -16.56 36.20
CA GLU A 197 5.39 -17.04 36.97
C GLU A 197 6.40 -15.91 37.31
N GLY A 198 6.19 -14.71 36.75
CA GLY A 198 7.05 -13.55 37.02
C GLY A 198 8.18 -13.35 36.00
N ARG A 199 8.26 -14.12 34.92
CA ARG A 199 9.26 -13.94 33.87
C ARG A 199 9.12 -12.58 33.19
N THR A 200 10.24 -12.00 32.76
CA THR A 200 10.27 -10.81 31.92
C THR A 200 9.88 -11.14 30.48
N LEU A 201 9.59 -10.10 29.67
CA LEU A 201 9.32 -10.29 28.24
C LEU A 201 10.53 -10.87 27.50
N GLU A 202 11.74 -10.49 27.92
CA GLU A 202 13.02 -10.99 27.38
C GLU A 202 13.20 -12.48 27.70
N GLU A 203 12.99 -12.87 28.97
CA GLU A 203 13.07 -14.27 29.41
C GLU A 203 12.02 -15.14 28.73
N THR A 204 10.78 -14.63 28.60
CA THR A 204 9.72 -15.33 27.86
C THR A 204 10.08 -15.54 26.40
N ALA A 205 10.59 -14.51 25.71
CA ALA A 205 11.01 -14.62 24.32
C ALA A 205 12.17 -15.60 24.15
N ALA A 206 13.15 -15.58 25.07
CA ALA A 206 14.30 -16.49 25.07
C ALA A 206 13.86 -17.95 25.31
N ASN A 207 12.96 -18.19 26.26
CA ASN A 207 12.41 -19.52 26.55
C ASN A 207 11.69 -20.11 25.31
N LEU A 208 10.78 -19.35 24.69
CA LEU A 208 10.06 -19.78 23.50
C LEU A 208 11.00 -20.12 22.33
N ASN A 209 12.03 -19.30 22.12
CA ASN A 209 13.03 -19.55 21.07
C ASN A 209 13.88 -20.80 21.37
N ALA A 210 14.28 -21.02 22.62
CA ALA A 210 15.05 -22.20 23.04
C ALA A 210 14.23 -23.48 22.84
N ASN A 211 12.90 -23.41 23.07
CA ASN A 211 11.98 -24.54 22.86
C ASN A 211 11.54 -24.69 21.38
N GLY A 212 12.18 -23.98 20.44
CA GLY A 212 11.89 -24.08 19.02
C GLY A 212 10.54 -23.46 18.60
N ARG A 213 9.85 -22.75 19.50
CA ARG A 213 8.58 -22.08 19.18
C ARG A 213 8.84 -20.92 18.20
N ARG A 214 7.99 -20.79 17.19
CA ARG A 214 8.09 -19.74 16.15
C ARG A 214 6.80 -18.91 16.09
N THR A 215 6.92 -17.69 15.56
CA THR A 215 5.75 -16.86 15.27
C THR A 215 4.98 -17.43 14.07
N LYS A 216 3.76 -16.97 13.83
CA LYS A 216 2.93 -17.36 12.68
C LYS A 216 3.60 -17.13 11.31
N ARG A 217 4.65 -16.29 11.26
CA ARG A 217 5.47 -16.03 10.05
C ARG A 217 6.82 -16.74 10.08
N ASP A 218 6.95 -17.78 10.90
CA ASP A 218 8.19 -18.56 11.06
C ASP A 218 9.43 -17.73 11.45
N THR A 219 9.23 -16.68 12.24
CA THR A 219 10.33 -15.84 12.76
C THR A 219 10.53 -16.05 14.26
N ALA A 220 11.72 -15.70 14.76
CA ALA A 220 12.01 -15.76 16.18
C ALA A 220 11.15 -14.77 16.99
N TRP A 221 10.90 -15.13 18.26
CA TRP A 221 10.26 -14.27 19.24
C TRP A 221 11.18 -13.16 19.70
N THR A 222 10.61 -11.98 19.89
CA THR A 222 11.26 -10.81 20.50
C THR A 222 10.38 -10.29 21.63
N PRO A 223 10.91 -9.55 22.62
CA PRO A 223 10.11 -9.00 23.72
C PRO A 223 8.88 -8.21 23.24
N ILE A 224 9.03 -7.41 22.21
CA ILE A 224 7.92 -6.64 21.64
C ILE A 224 6.82 -7.51 21.00
N LYS A 225 7.18 -8.66 20.43
CA LYS A 225 6.19 -9.60 19.88
C LYS A 225 5.43 -10.31 21.00
N VAL A 226 6.11 -10.72 22.06
CA VAL A 226 5.49 -11.28 23.27
C VAL A 226 4.56 -10.26 23.91
N TYR A 227 5.01 -9.00 24.08
CA TYR A 227 4.18 -7.92 24.59
C TYR A 227 2.88 -7.75 23.78
N ARG A 228 2.95 -7.77 22.45
CA ARG A 228 1.78 -7.64 21.57
C ARG A 228 0.79 -8.78 21.73
N ILE A 229 1.27 -10.00 21.97
CA ILE A 229 0.41 -11.16 22.27
C ILE A 229 -0.30 -10.95 23.62
N LEU A 230 0.46 -10.69 24.68
CA LEU A 230 -0.09 -10.53 26.03
C LEU A 230 -1.07 -9.36 26.16
N HIS A 231 -0.97 -8.32 25.34
CA HIS A 231 -1.87 -7.15 25.33
C HIS A 231 -3.05 -7.25 24.36
N ASN A 232 -3.19 -8.37 23.64
CA ASN A 232 -4.26 -8.50 22.67
C ASN A 232 -5.50 -9.14 23.30
N PRO A 233 -6.61 -8.40 23.49
CA PRO A 233 -7.80 -8.90 24.15
C PRO A 233 -8.51 -10.05 23.40
N VAL A 234 -8.11 -10.32 22.16
CA VAL A 234 -8.63 -11.45 21.38
C VAL A 234 -8.41 -12.78 22.10
N TYR A 235 -7.34 -12.92 22.85
CA TYR A 235 -7.03 -14.14 23.58
C TYR A 235 -7.95 -14.40 24.77
N ALA A 236 -8.61 -13.35 25.26
CA ALA A 236 -9.67 -13.45 26.29
C ALA A 236 -11.10 -13.41 25.71
N GLY A 237 -11.26 -13.58 24.39
CA GLY A 237 -12.56 -13.60 23.73
C GLY A 237 -13.11 -12.22 23.36
N PHE A 238 -12.28 -11.17 23.35
CA PHE A 238 -12.70 -9.82 23.01
C PHE A 238 -12.02 -9.33 21.73
N LEU A 239 -12.71 -8.47 20.98
CA LEU A 239 -12.20 -7.82 19.79
C LEU A 239 -12.01 -6.32 20.06
N ARG A 240 -10.90 -5.76 19.56
CA ARG A 240 -10.56 -4.33 19.73
C ARG A 240 -10.39 -3.65 18.38
N TRP A 241 -11.00 -2.47 18.22
CA TRP A 241 -10.85 -1.58 17.09
C TRP A 241 -10.94 -0.12 17.53
N ASP A 242 -9.92 0.69 17.26
CA ASP A 242 -9.91 2.15 17.48
C ASP A 242 -10.45 2.56 18.88
N GLY A 243 -10.00 1.88 19.93
CA GLY A 243 -10.45 2.10 21.32
C GLY A 243 -11.76 1.40 21.72
N ILE A 244 -12.51 0.86 20.77
CA ILE A 244 -13.73 0.09 21.05
C ILE A 244 -13.32 -1.35 21.36
N VAL A 245 -13.74 -1.86 22.51
CA VAL A 245 -13.58 -3.26 22.91
C VAL A 245 -14.97 -3.89 23.03
N ARG A 246 -15.16 -5.05 22.44
CA ARG A 246 -16.41 -5.81 22.54
C ARG A 246 -16.14 -7.31 22.67
N LYS A 247 -17.09 -8.05 23.21
CA LYS A 247 -17.04 -9.50 23.22
C LYS A 247 -17.08 -10.04 21.78
N GLY A 248 -16.18 -10.95 21.47
CA GLY A 248 -16.14 -11.69 20.19
C GLY A 248 -17.08 -12.89 20.21
N ASP A 249 -17.21 -13.54 19.07
CA ASP A 249 -17.95 -14.79 18.86
C ASP A 249 -17.02 -16.01 18.69
N HIS A 250 -15.77 -15.89 19.17
CA HIS A 250 -14.73 -16.91 19.10
C HIS A 250 -14.38 -17.44 20.49
N ASP A 251 -13.88 -18.66 20.54
CA ASP A 251 -13.44 -19.28 21.78
C ASP A 251 -12.15 -18.60 22.28
N PRO A 252 -12.07 -18.23 23.58
CA PRO A 252 -10.86 -17.61 24.14
C PRO A 252 -9.74 -18.65 24.33
N VAL A 253 -8.48 -18.21 24.22
CA VAL A 253 -7.30 -19.01 24.54
C VAL A 253 -7.07 -19.07 26.05
N VAL A 254 -7.32 -17.95 26.74
CA VAL A 254 -7.20 -17.80 28.20
C VAL A 254 -8.46 -17.18 28.78
N HIS A 255 -8.73 -17.45 30.05
CA HIS A 255 -9.84 -16.80 30.77
C HIS A 255 -9.60 -15.30 30.95
N MET A 256 -10.68 -14.52 31.04
CA MET A 256 -10.63 -13.06 31.20
C MET A 256 -9.85 -12.67 32.48
N GLU A 257 -10.02 -13.45 33.56
CA GLU A 257 -9.33 -13.23 34.83
C GLU A 257 -7.81 -13.34 34.66
N THR A 258 -7.36 -14.40 33.96
CA THR A 258 -5.94 -14.63 33.64
C THR A 258 -5.37 -13.49 32.79
N PHE A 259 -6.13 -13.05 31.79
CA PHE A 259 -5.75 -11.91 30.96
C PHE A 259 -5.58 -10.65 31.81
N ASN A 260 -6.56 -10.30 32.63
CA ASN A 260 -6.54 -9.10 33.48
C ASN A 260 -5.38 -9.14 34.49
N GLU A 261 -5.11 -10.30 35.11
CA GLU A 261 -3.95 -10.44 36.02
C GLU A 261 -2.63 -10.17 35.31
N VAL A 262 -2.46 -10.66 34.09
CA VAL A 262 -1.27 -10.36 33.28
C VAL A 262 -1.20 -8.87 32.94
N GLN A 263 -2.33 -8.18 32.62
CA GLN A 263 -2.32 -6.74 32.37
C GLN A 263 -1.84 -5.97 33.61
N GLU A 264 -2.30 -6.33 34.83
CA GLU A 264 -1.88 -5.68 36.06
C GLU A 264 -0.38 -5.87 36.34
N ARG A 265 0.14 -7.06 36.10
CA ARG A 265 1.58 -7.35 36.25
C ARG A 265 2.43 -6.55 35.26
N LEU A 266 2.01 -6.48 34.01
CA LEU A 266 2.71 -5.69 32.98
C LEU A 266 2.64 -4.19 33.30
N ARG A 267 1.52 -3.69 33.85
CA ARG A 267 1.37 -2.31 34.31
C ARG A 267 2.31 -1.98 35.46
N SER A 268 2.37 -2.82 36.46
CA SER A 268 3.25 -2.63 37.62
C SER A 268 4.72 -2.54 37.22
N ARG A 269 5.13 -3.33 36.24
CA ARG A 269 6.50 -3.29 35.68
C ARG A 269 6.74 -2.04 34.80
N ALA A 270 5.74 -1.61 34.00
CA ALA A 270 5.85 -0.41 33.17
C ALA A 270 5.97 0.87 33.98
N LEU A 271 5.32 0.94 35.13
CA LEU A 271 5.46 2.09 36.07
C LEU A 271 6.87 2.20 36.64
N LEU A 272 7.61 1.08 36.70
CA LEU A 272 9.01 1.05 37.12
C LEU A 272 9.99 1.38 35.99
N SER A 273 9.56 1.35 34.71
CA SER A 273 10.45 1.47 33.54
C SER A 273 10.12 2.62 32.57
N ASN A 274 9.16 3.46 32.86
CA ASN A 274 8.68 4.57 31.95
C ASN A 274 8.34 4.15 30.50
N ALA A 275 7.99 2.91 30.23
CA ALA A 275 7.72 2.44 28.88
C ALA A 275 6.35 1.77 28.77
N HIS A 276 5.56 2.21 27.79
CA HIS A 276 4.39 1.58 27.17
C HIS A 276 3.01 2.12 27.62
N GLY A 277 2.05 2.08 26.66
CA GLY A 277 0.70 2.64 26.79
C GLY A 277 -0.19 1.94 27.85
N PRO A 278 -1.39 2.51 28.14
CA PRO A 278 -2.24 2.04 29.20
C PRO A 278 -2.72 0.59 28.96
N PRO A 279 -2.83 -0.22 30.02
CA PRO A 279 -3.32 -1.61 29.95
C PRO A 279 -4.78 -1.66 29.51
N VAL A 280 -5.15 -2.73 28.85
CA VAL A 280 -6.55 -3.03 28.51
C VAL A 280 -7.11 -3.92 29.62
N ILE A 281 -7.95 -3.37 30.51
CA ILE A 281 -8.71 -4.16 31.50
C ILE A 281 -10.06 -4.49 30.88
N LEU A 282 -10.43 -5.76 30.89
CA LEU A 282 -11.68 -6.26 30.35
C LEU A 282 -12.71 -6.35 31.48
N GLU A 283 -13.94 -5.93 31.20
CA GLU A 283 -15.09 -6.05 32.05
C GLU A 283 -16.08 -7.04 31.44
N ALA A 284 -16.81 -7.76 32.28
CA ALA A 284 -17.72 -8.83 31.88
C ALA A 284 -18.93 -8.34 31.08
#